data_27db91297909d1b5e28cfc6825382e92
#
_entry.id   27db91297909d1b5e28cfc6825382e92
#
_cell.length_a   1.000
_cell.length_b   1.000
_cell.length_c   1.000
_cell.angle_alpha   90.00
_cell.angle_beta   90.00
_cell.angle_gamma   90.00
#
_symmetry.space_group_name_H-M   'P 1'
#
loop_
_entity.id
_entity.type
_entity.pdbx_description
1 polymer ?
#
loop_
_entity_poly.entity_id
_entity_poly.type
_entity_poly.pdbx_seq_one_letter_code
_entity_poly.pdbx_strand_id
1 'polypeptide(L)'
;MKPLALSLLGSLLGVVLALLLYDRFVVQPREARRTEAATVDLSGAAEQAKKITDGVDASVKRSVDSAQQAFEAQAADQNKRRMLAEAVAQTQMYKVALTESFMSNGQWPAKASEAGLPQNNPKAGGAIRDIAVGQGGTITVTFDGSFAEDAQFQLVPQADPDTYQVRWQCRTSGDPDLKRYLPDCSQG
;
A
#
# COMPACT_ATOMS: atom_id res chain seq x y z
N MET A 1 37.45 77.21 60.16
CA MET A 1 36.49 76.50 59.23
C MET A 1 37.07 76.11 57.89
N LYS A 2 38.30 76.40 57.55
CA LYS A 2 38.92 76.06 56.26
C LYS A 2 39.45 74.60 56.12
N PRO A 3 39.89 73.88 57.15
CA PRO A 3 40.43 72.51 56.95
C PRO A 3 39.36 71.41 56.71
N LEU A 4 38.16 71.58 57.26
CA LEU A 4 37.08 70.60 57.08
C LEU A 4 36.53 70.58 55.67
N ALA A 5 36.48 71.71 54.98
CA ALA A 5 35.99 71.78 53.58
C ALA A 5 36.96 71.09 52.58
N LEU A 6 38.29 71.19 52.83
CA LEU A 6 39.31 70.55 52.02
C LEU A 6 39.26 69.02 52.16
N SER A 7 39.01 68.51 53.35
CA SER A 7 38.89 67.05 53.60
C SER A 7 37.66 66.47 52.99
N LEU A 8 36.54 67.16 52.98
CA LEU A 8 35.30 66.69 52.29
C LEU A 8 35.45 66.69 50.77
N LEU A 9 36.12 67.68 50.20
CA LEU A 9 36.39 67.77 48.78
C LEU A 9 37.31 66.60 48.30
N GLY A 10 38.36 66.29 49.12
CA GLY A 10 39.26 65.16 48.78
C GLY A 10 38.57 63.81 48.84
N SER A 11 37.66 63.60 49.81
CA SER A 11 36.89 62.38 49.94
C SER A 11 35.90 62.22 48.76
N LEU A 12 35.24 63.28 48.34
CA LEU A 12 34.29 63.25 47.21
C LEU A 12 34.99 63.00 45.92
N LEU A 13 36.16 63.55 45.69
CA LEU A 13 36.98 63.32 44.52
C LEU A 13 37.47 61.88 44.46
N GLY A 14 37.84 61.28 45.58
CA GLY A 14 38.25 59.90 45.70
C GLY A 14 37.12 58.93 45.36
N VAL A 15 35.89 59.17 45.79
CA VAL A 15 34.72 58.38 45.49
C VAL A 15 34.39 58.46 43.98
N VAL A 16 34.40 59.69 43.44
CA VAL A 16 34.13 59.83 41.96
C VAL A 16 35.17 59.13 41.12
N LEU A 17 36.48 59.25 41.52
CA LEU A 17 37.53 58.52 40.78
C LEU A 17 37.38 57.02 40.89
N ALA A 18 37.01 56.48 42.04
CA ALA A 18 36.77 55.07 42.27
C ALA A 18 35.58 54.57 41.43
N LEU A 19 34.52 55.35 41.35
CA LEU A 19 33.36 55.01 40.48
C LEU A 19 33.70 55.03 39.00
N LEU A 20 34.47 56.00 38.52
CA LEU A 20 34.93 56.08 37.16
C LEU A 20 35.86 54.89 36.77
N LEU A 21 36.75 54.51 37.67
CA LEU A 21 37.62 53.37 37.49
C LEU A 21 36.81 52.05 37.48
N TYR A 22 35.85 51.97 38.41
CA TYR A 22 34.94 50.80 38.44
C TYR A 22 34.13 50.67 37.14
N ASP A 23 33.55 51.76 36.69
CA ASP A 23 32.80 51.75 35.41
C ASP A 23 33.68 51.36 34.23
N ARG A 24 34.86 51.94 34.12
CA ARG A 24 35.76 51.70 32.98
C ARG A 24 36.39 50.29 32.99
N PHE A 25 36.74 49.76 34.13
CA PHE A 25 37.48 48.49 34.23
C PHE A 25 36.60 47.29 34.55
N VAL A 26 35.40 47.49 35.12
CA VAL A 26 34.55 46.38 35.52
C VAL A 26 33.27 46.33 34.69
N VAL A 27 32.62 47.44 34.42
CA VAL A 27 31.32 47.48 33.75
C VAL A 27 31.50 47.39 32.23
N GLN A 28 32.32 48.24 31.62
CA GLN A 28 32.53 48.26 30.18
C GLN A 28 33.03 46.93 29.59
N PRO A 29 34.01 46.22 30.17
CA PRO A 29 34.44 44.94 29.65
C PRO A 29 33.39 43.84 29.79
N ARG A 30 32.45 43.97 30.73
CA ARG A 30 31.35 43.04 30.88
C ARG A 30 30.24 43.23 29.84
N GLU A 31 29.99 44.49 29.51
CA GLU A 31 29.03 44.81 28.43
C GLU A 31 29.57 44.45 27.04
N ALA A 32 30.84 44.72 26.78
CA ALA A 32 31.49 44.29 25.54
C ALA A 32 31.43 42.76 25.33
N ARG A 33 31.67 41.98 26.38
CA ARG A 33 31.55 40.51 26.34
C ARG A 33 30.10 40.04 26.21
N ARG A 34 29.12 40.77 26.71
CA ARG A 34 27.71 40.46 26.50
C ARG A 34 27.25 40.70 25.08
N THR A 35 27.74 41.77 24.45
CA THR A 35 27.42 42.06 23.05
C THR A 35 28.12 41.10 22.09
N GLU A 36 29.34 40.68 22.36
CA GLU A 36 30.00 39.63 21.59
C GLU A 36 29.34 38.26 21.74
N ALA A 37 28.87 37.92 22.95
CA ALA A 37 28.14 36.67 23.18
C ALA A 37 26.72 36.67 22.59
N ALA A 38 26.17 37.86 22.27
CA ALA A 38 24.82 37.98 21.69
C ALA A 38 24.79 37.91 20.13
N THR A 39 25.92 37.95 19.48
CA THR A 39 26.02 37.66 18.05
C THR A 39 26.24 36.14 17.86
N VAL A 40 25.28 35.34 18.33
CA VAL A 40 25.21 33.95 17.88
C VAL A 40 24.99 34.01 16.37
N ASP A 41 25.94 33.52 15.62
CA ASP A 41 25.79 33.35 14.16
C ASP A 41 24.69 32.34 13.89
N LEU A 42 23.47 32.84 13.72
CA LEU A 42 22.28 32.06 13.42
C LEU A 42 22.23 31.62 11.95
N SER A 43 23.16 32.08 11.11
CA SER A 43 23.18 31.75 9.69
C SER A 43 23.42 30.24 9.49
N GLY A 44 24.34 29.67 10.23
CA GLY A 44 24.60 28.22 10.22
C GLY A 44 23.44 27.40 10.81
N ALA A 45 22.80 27.90 11.85
CA ALA A 45 21.65 27.24 12.47
C ALA A 45 20.42 27.24 11.54
N ALA A 46 20.17 28.34 10.85
CA ALA A 46 19.08 28.45 9.87
C ALA A 46 19.28 27.49 8.68
N GLU A 47 20.51 27.39 8.19
CA GLU A 47 20.84 26.47 7.10
C GLU A 47 20.72 24.99 7.52
N GLN A 48 21.15 24.65 8.73
CA GLN A 48 20.97 23.31 9.27
C GLN A 48 19.49 22.98 9.50
N ALA A 49 18.71 23.92 10.04
CA ALA A 49 17.27 23.76 10.21
C ALA A 49 16.58 23.51 8.86
N LYS A 50 16.95 24.28 7.82
CA LYS A 50 16.42 24.06 6.47
C LYS A 50 16.77 22.67 5.95
N LYS A 51 18.03 22.22 6.05
CA LYS A 51 18.43 20.87 5.63
C LYS A 51 17.67 19.76 6.36
N ILE A 52 17.41 19.96 7.66
CA ILE A 52 16.61 19.01 8.46
C ILE A 52 15.17 19.01 7.96
N THR A 53 14.58 20.18 7.76
CA THR A 53 13.20 20.31 7.25
C THR A 53 13.05 19.67 5.87
N ASP A 54 13.93 20.01 4.93
CA ASP A 54 13.94 19.44 3.58
C ASP A 54 14.13 17.90 3.63
N GLY A 55 14.98 17.42 4.53
CA GLY A 55 15.21 15.99 4.74
C GLY A 55 13.99 15.25 5.33
N VAL A 56 13.31 15.88 6.28
CA VAL A 56 12.07 15.37 6.87
C VAL A 56 10.95 15.34 5.84
N ASP A 57 10.75 16.43 5.10
CA ASP A 57 9.72 16.51 4.07
C ASP A 57 9.93 15.45 2.97
N ALA A 58 11.18 15.27 2.51
CA ALA A 58 11.51 14.23 1.55
C ALA A 58 11.29 12.82 2.11
N SER A 59 11.53 12.62 3.39
CA SER A 59 11.30 11.33 4.07
C SER A 59 9.82 11.04 4.24
N VAL A 60 9.05 12.03 4.70
CA VAL A 60 7.59 11.95 4.84
C VAL A 60 6.94 11.66 3.50
N LYS A 61 7.33 12.41 2.46
CA LYS A 61 6.79 12.18 1.10
C LYS A 61 7.04 10.76 0.62
N ARG A 62 8.28 10.24 0.76
CA ARG A 62 8.59 8.85 0.36
C ARG A 62 7.77 7.83 1.15
N SER A 63 7.57 8.05 2.45
CA SER A 63 6.75 7.17 3.28
C SER A 63 5.28 7.18 2.88
N VAL A 64 4.74 8.35 2.56
CA VAL A 64 3.36 8.51 2.07
C VAL A 64 3.19 7.83 0.72
N ASP A 65 4.09 8.11 -0.24
CA ASP A 65 4.05 7.51 -1.58
C ASP A 65 4.14 5.97 -1.50
N SER A 66 5.03 5.44 -0.65
CA SER A 66 5.15 3.99 -0.43
C SER A 66 3.90 3.39 0.21
N ALA A 67 3.32 4.06 1.20
CA ALA A 67 2.08 3.62 1.85
C ALA A 67 0.91 3.62 0.86
N GLN A 68 0.80 4.64 0.03
CA GLN A 68 -0.23 4.73 -0.99
C GLN A 68 -0.10 3.62 -2.03
N GLN A 69 1.10 3.37 -2.56
CA GLN A 69 1.36 2.26 -3.48
C GLN A 69 1.01 0.90 -2.88
N ALA A 70 1.37 0.68 -1.61
CA ALA A 70 1.02 -0.56 -0.91
C ALA A 70 -0.51 -0.71 -0.73
N PHE A 71 -1.21 0.38 -0.47
CA PHE A 71 -2.66 0.39 -0.34
C PHE A 71 -3.36 0.09 -1.66
N GLU A 72 -2.91 0.70 -2.74
CA GLU A 72 -3.42 0.46 -4.10
C GLU A 72 -3.17 -0.99 -4.54
N ALA A 73 -1.96 -1.52 -4.29
CA ALA A 73 -1.64 -2.91 -4.58
C ALA A 73 -2.51 -3.89 -3.78
N GLN A 74 -2.76 -3.61 -2.51
CA GLN A 74 -3.64 -4.43 -1.66
C GLN A 74 -5.10 -4.36 -2.14
N ALA A 75 -5.59 -3.18 -2.51
CA ALA A 75 -6.94 -3.01 -3.04
C ALA A 75 -7.11 -3.77 -4.38
N ALA A 76 -6.12 -3.72 -5.26
CA ALA A 76 -6.11 -4.46 -6.51
C ALA A 76 -6.12 -5.99 -6.27
N ASP A 77 -5.32 -6.50 -5.32
CA ASP A 77 -5.30 -7.92 -4.96
C ASP A 77 -6.66 -8.38 -4.38
N GLN A 78 -7.26 -7.60 -3.49
CA GLN A 78 -8.59 -7.90 -2.95
C GLN A 78 -9.67 -7.91 -4.04
N ASN A 79 -9.61 -6.98 -4.99
CA ASN A 79 -10.53 -6.94 -6.12
C ASN A 79 -10.40 -8.19 -7.00
N LYS A 80 -9.18 -8.61 -7.33
CA LYS A 80 -8.92 -9.85 -8.08
C LYS A 80 -9.45 -11.09 -7.34
N ARG A 81 -9.25 -11.18 -6.02
CA ARG A 81 -9.82 -12.28 -5.20
C ARG A 81 -11.35 -12.32 -5.26
N ARG A 82 -12.00 -11.17 -5.19
CA ARG A 82 -13.46 -11.06 -5.29
C ARG A 82 -13.96 -11.51 -6.66
N MET A 83 -13.33 -11.02 -7.74
CA MET A 83 -13.67 -11.41 -9.11
C MET A 83 -13.56 -12.91 -9.32
N LEU A 84 -12.49 -13.52 -8.80
CA LEU A 84 -12.28 -14.95 -8.90
C LEU A 84 -13.29 -15.75 -8.06
N ALA A 85 -13.58 -15.30 -6.84
CA ALA A 85 -14.60 -15.95 -6.00
C ALA A 85 -15.98 -15.96 -6.68
N GLU A 86 -16.33 -14.86 -7.33
CA GLU A 86 -17.56 -14.75 -8.12
C GLU A 86 -17.54 -15.73 -9.31
N ALA A 87 -16.42 -15.80 -10.04
CA ALA A 87 -16.25 -16.72 -11.15
C ALA A 87 -16.39 -18.19 -10.70
N VAL A 88 -15.76 -18.56 -9.60
CA VAL A 88 -15.88 -19.90 -9.02
C VAL A 88 -17.31 -20.19 -8.56
N ALA A 89 -17.98 -19.23 -7.94
CA ALA A 89 -19.37 -19.41 -7.51
C ALA A 89 -20.31 -19.66 -8.68
N GLN A 90 -20.11 -18.98 -9.81
CA GLN A 90 -20.93 -19.20 -11.00
C GLN A 90 -20.73 -20.58 -11.61
N THR A 91 -19.49 -21.13 -11.55
CA THR A 91 -19.26 -22.49 -12.04
C THR A 91 -19.99 -23.57 -11.27
N GLN A 92 -20.46 -23.31 -10.05
CA GLN A 92 -21.21 -24.31 -9.28
C GLN A 92 -22.51 -24.71 -9.97
N MET A 93 -23.23 -23.76 -10.57
CA MET A 93 -24.44 -24.05 -11.34
C MET A 93 -24.12 -24.98 -12.53
N TYR A 94 -23.02 -24.69 -13.23
CA TYR A 94 -22.57 -25.53 -14.35
C TYR A 94 -22.19 -26.92 -13.89
N LYS A 95 -21.45 -27.07 -12.79
CA LYS A 95 -21.09 -28.39 -12.23
C LYS A 95 -22.31 -29.22 -11.90
N VAL A 96 -23.31 -28.62 -11.24
CA VAL A 96 -24.55 -29.33 -10.89
C VAL A 96 -25.27 -29.79 -12.14
N ALA A 97 -25.56 -28.89 -13.09
CA ALA A 97 -26.31 -29.23 -14.30
C ALA A 97 -25.58 -30.29 -15.18
N LEU A 98 -24.26 -30.16 -15.32
CA LEU A 98 -23.46 -31.13 -16.07
C LEU A 98 -23.42 -32.49 -15.37
N THR A 99 -23.33 -32.53 -14.05
CA THR A 99 -23.34 -33.77 -13.26
C THR A 99 -24.71 -34.45 -13.37
N GLU A 100 -25.82 -33.71 -13.26
CA GLU A 100 -27.17 -34.24 -13.44
C GLU A 100 -27.41 -34.80 -14.83
N SER A 101 -26.95 -34.08 -15.85
CA SER A 101 -27.03 -34.56 -17.25
C SER A 101 -26.21 -35.83 -17.44
N PHE A 102 -25.00 -35.93 -16.90
CA PHE A 102 -24.18 -37.13 -16.95
C PHE A 102 -24.84 -38.31 -16.23
N MET A 103 -25.36 -38.09 -15.05
CA MET A 103 -26.06 -39.14 -14.28
C MET A 103 -27.30 -39.66 -15.01
N SER A 104 -27.99 -38.82 -15.75
CA SER A 104 -29.21 -39.18 -16.49
C SER A 104 -28.92 -39.87 -17.82
N ASN A 105 -27.85 -39.45 -18.52
CA ASN A 105 -27.59 -39.85 -19.89
C ASN A 105 -26.35 -40.79 -20.05
N GLY A 106 -25.57 -40.98 -18.98
CA GLY A 106 -24.33 -41.76 -18.99
C GLY A 106 -23.18 -41.15 -19.80
N GLN A 107 -23.36 -39.93 -20.35
CA GLN A 107 -22.38 -39.24 -21.17
C GLN A 107 -22.28 -37.77 -20.75
N TRP A 108 -21.06 -37.24 -20.76
CA TRP A 108 -20.83 -35.83 -20.48
C TRP A 108 -21.33 -34.96 -21.62
N PRO A 109 -22.08 -33.89 -21.36
CA PRO A 109 -22.46 -32.92 -22.36
C PRO A 109 -21.24 -32.29 -23.00
N ALA A 110 -21.29 -32.08 -24.33
CA ALA A 110 -20.26 -31.35 -25.06
C ALA A 110 -20.56 -29.85 -25.18
N LYS A 111 -21.77 -29.45 -24.84
CA LYS A 111 -22.26 -28.08 -24.92
C LYS A 111 -23.16 -27.76 -23.73
N ALA A 112 -23.15 -26.51 -23.29
CA ALA A 112 -23.97 -26.02 -22.17
C ALA A 112 -25.48 -26.30 -22.39
N SER A 113 -25.96 -26.16 -23.66
CA SER A 113 -27.39 -26.39 -24.00
C SER A 113 -27.84 -27.81 -23.77
N GLU A 114 -26.97 -28.81 -23.87
CA GLU A 114 -27.30 -30.23 -23.64
C GLU A 114 -27.58 -30.51 -22.14
N ALA A 115 -27.08 -29.63 -21.24
CA ALA A 115 -27.36 -29.65 -19.83
C ALA A 115 -28.43 -28.61 -19.40
N GLY A 116 -29.15 -28.06 -20.37
CA GLY A 116 -30.15 -27.01 -20.07
C GLY A 116 -29.58 -25.65 -19.64
N LEU A 117 -28.28 -25.45 -19.82
CA LEU A 117 -27.58 -24.21 -19.49
C LEU A 117 -27.59 -23.24 -20.69
N PRO A 118 -27.56 -21.93 -20.47
CA PRO A 118 -27.38 -20.96 -21.54
C PRO A 118 -26.05 -21.15 -22.26
N GLN A 119 -26.05 -21.08 -23.59
CA GLN A 119 -24.83 -21.28 -24.41
C GLN A 119 -23.78 -20.19 -24.20
N ASN A 120 -24.23 -19.00 -23.93
CA ASN A 120 -23.37 -17.87 -23.57
C ASN A 120 -23.91 -17.36 -22.26
N ASN A 121 -23.07 -17.27 -21.23
CA ASN A 121 -23.44 -16.51 -20.06
C ASN A 121 -23.02 -15.05 -20.28
N PRO A 122 -23.86 -14.23 -20.99
CA PRO A 122 -23.53 -12.85 -21.22
C PRO A 122 -23.65 -12.16 -19.88
N LYS A 123 -22.53 -11.83 -19.29
CA LYS A 123 -22.47 -11.00 -18.09
C LYS A 123 -23.00 -11.68 -16.82
N ALA A 124 -22.38 -12.70 -16.43
CA ALA A 124 -22.16 -12.83 -15.04
C ALA A 124 -21.31 -11.63 -14.59
N GLY A 125 -21.84 -10.54 -14.21
CA GLY A 125 -21.14 -9.29 -13.91
C GLY A 125 -19.71 -9.45 -13.40
N GLY A 126 -18.82 -8.51 -13.63
CA GLY A 126 -17.44 -8.58 -13.21
C GLY A 126 -16.48 -8.93 -14.34
N ALA A 127 -15.39 -9.62 -14.02
CA ALA A 127 -14.27 -9.86 -14.92
C ALA A 127 -14.41 -11.11 -15.82
N ILE A 128 -15.57 -11.75 -15.85
CA ILE A 128 -15.78 -12.96 -16.67
C ILE A 128 -16.20 -12.56 -18.08
N ARG A 129 -15.38 -12.92 -19.06
CA ARG A 129 -15.70 -12.76 -20.47
C ARG A 129 -16.66 -13.85 -20.95
N ASP A 130 -16.38 -15.10 -20.56
CA ASP A 130 -17.16 -16.25 -21.02
C ASP A 130 -17.04 -17.45 -20.06
N ILE A 131 -18.12 -18.26 -20.01
CA ILE A 131 -18.11 -19.58 -19.40
C ILE A 131 -18.59 -20.58 -20.46
N ALA A 132 -17.69 -21.34 -21.00
CA ALA A 132 -17.96 -22.32 -22.04
C ALA A 132 -17.95 -23.74 -21.48
N VAL A 133 -18.81 -24.60 -22.05
CA VAL A 133 -18.78 -26.04 -21.83
C VAL A 133 -18.24 -26.70 -23.11
N GLY A 134 -17.18 -27.47 -22.92
CA GLY A 134 -16.54 -28.23 -23.99
C GLY A 134 -16.70 -29.74 -23.87
N GLN A 135 -16.03 -30.47 -24.76
CA GLN A 135 -16.09 -31.95 -24.79
C GLN A 135 -15.74 -32.53 -23.40
N GLY A 136 -16.39 -33.62 -23.07
CA GLY A 136 -16.20 -34.30 -21.80
C GLY A 136 -16.73 -33.53 -20.59
N GLY A 137 -17.63 -32.55 -20.80
CA GLY A 137 -18.18 -31.74 -19.71
C GLY A 137 -17.20 -30.73 -19.11
N THR A 138 -16.10 -30.43 -19.81
CA THR A 138 -15.09 -29.47 -19.34
C THR A 138 -15.70 -28.05 -19.30
N ILE A 139 -15.63 -27.39 -18.16
CA ILE A 139 -16.01 -25.99 -17.99
C ILE A 139 -14.77 -25.13 -18.16
N THR A 140 -14.78 -24.18 -19.08
CA THR A 140 -13.71 -23.19 -19.27
C THR A 140 -14.25 -21.82 -18.92
N VAL A 141 -13.62 -21.15 -17.97
CA VAL A 141 -13.89 -19.76 -17.59
C VAL A 141 -12.78 -18.89 -18.13
N THR A 142 -13.13 -17.91 -18.95
CA THR A 142 -12.21 -16.93 -19.53
C THR A 142 -12.48 -15.58 -18.91
N PHE A 143 -11.44 -14.94 -18.41
CA PHE A 143 -11.51 -13.59 -17.86
C PHE A 143 -11.34 -12.54 -18.96
N ASP A 144 -11.81 -11.34 -18.68
CA ASP A 144 -11.53 -10.16 -19.48
C ASP A 144 -10.29 -9.41 -18.95
N GLY A 145 -9.92 -8.31 -19.64
CA GLY A 145 -8.76 -7.51 -19.24
C GLY A 145 -8.84 -6.83 -17.87
N SER A 146 -10.01 -6.82 -17.21
CA SER A 146 -10.13 -6.25 -15.87
C SER A 146 -9.51 -7.12 -14.78
N PHE A 147 -9.44 -8.44 -15.02
CA PHE A 147 -8.71 -9.37 -14.17
C PHE A 147 -7.28 -9.60 -14.70
N ALA A 148 -7.17 -10.18 -15.85
CA ALA A 148 -5.96 -10.38 -16.66
C ALA A 148 -6.36 -10.88 -18.04
N GLU A 149 -5.77 -10.31 -19.08
CA GLU A 149 -6.12 -10.66 -20.47
C GLU A 149 -5.81 -12.12 -20.74
N ASP A 150 -6.78 -12.84 -21.29
CA ASP A 150 -6.71 -14.27 -21.62
C ASP A 150 -6.41 -15.23 -20.47
N ALA A 151 -6.51 -14.76 -19.22
CA ALA A 151 -6.47 -15.65 -18.06
C ALA A 151 -7.66 -16.61 -18.09
N GLN A 152 -7.40 -17.89 -17.88
CA GLN A 152 -8.41 -18.93 -17.91
C GLN A 152 -8.19 -19.93 -16.77
N PHE A 153 -9.30 -20.48 -16.26
CA PHE A 153 -9.25 -21.74 -15.54
C PHE A 153 -10.25 -22.73 -16.13
N GLN A 154 -9.91 -24.00 -16.04
CA GLN A 154 -10.72 -25.10 -16.52
C GLN A 154 -11.07 -26.04 -15.37
N LEU A 155 -12.30 -26.51 -15.37
CA LEU A 155 -12.77 -27.55 -14.48
C LEU A 155 -13.10 -28.78 -15.30
N VAL A 156 -12.31 -29.83 -15.11
CA VAL A 156 -12.42 -31.10 -15.85
C VAL A 156 -13.09 -32.13 -14.94
N PRO A 157 -14.28 -32.63 -15.29
CA PRO A 157 -14.93 -33.64 -14.49
C PRO A 157 -14.25 -35.01 -14.65
N GLN A 158 -14.16 -35.76 -13.57
CA GLN A 158 -13.71 -37.12 -13.55
C GLN A 158 -14.75 -37.95 -12.79
N ALA A 159 -15.42 -38.86 -13.49
CA ALA A 159 -16.34 -39.80 -12.87
C ALA A 159 -15.57 -41.06 -12.49
N ASP A 160 -15.76 -41.53 -11.29
CA ASP A 160 -15.30 -42.83 -10.84
C ASP A 160 -16.23 -43.90 -11.47
N PRO A 161 -15.70 -44.89 -12.19
CA PRO A 161 -16.52 -45.85 -12.91
C PRO A 161 -17.30 -46.81 -12.00
N ASP A 162 -16.82 -47.03 -10.78
CA ASP A 162 -17.42 -47.98 -9.85
C ASP A 162 -18.44 -47.31 -8.91
N THR A 163 -18.17 -46.06 -8.50
CA THR A 163 -19.00 -45.33 -7.52
C THR A 163 -19.84 -44.22 -8.14
N TYR A 164 -19.60 -43.88 -9.39
CA TYR A 164 -20.20 -42.73 -10.08
C TYR A 164 -19.96 -41.36 -9.36
N GLN A 165 -19.00 -41.33 -8.45
CA GLN A 165 -18.62 -40.08 -7.82
C GLN A 165 -17.89 -39.18 -8.81
N VAL A 166 -18.32 -37.95 -8.91
CA VAL A 166 -17.70 -36.95 -9.77
C VAL A 166 -16.75 -36.06 -8.97
N ARG A 167 -15.49 -36.03 -9.40
CA ARG A 167 -14.48 -35.09 -8.92
C ARG A 167 -14.17 -34.08 -10.00
N TRP A 168 -13.94 -32.84 -9.62
CA TRP A 168 -13.60 -31.77 -10.54
C TRP A 168 -12.13 -31.39 -10.37
N GLN A 169 -11.34 -31.61 -11.41
CA GLN A 169 -9.95 -31.16 -11.44
C GLN A 169 -9.88 -29.76 -12.01
N CYS A 170 -9.14 -28.89 -11.34
CA CYS A 170 -8.91 -27.51 -11.78
C CYS A 170 -7.56 -27.39 -12.49
N ARG A 171 -7.53 -26.65 -13.61
CA ARG A 171 -6.32 -26.27 -14.33
C ARG A 171 -6.36 -24.79 -14.64
N THR A 172 -5.20 -24.12 -14.60
CA THR A 172 -5.07 -22.69 -14.93
C THR A 172 -4.18 -22.51 -16.16
N SER A 173 -4.50 -21.53 -17.00
CA SER A 173 -3.69 -21.14 -18.16
C SER A 173 -3.78 -19.63 -18.42
N GLY A 174 -2.86 -19.11 -19.23
CA GLY A 174 -2.79 -17.71 -19.62
C GLY A 174 -1.96 -16.86 -18.63
N ASP A 175 -2.47 -16.55 -17.46
CA ASP A 175 -1.78 -15.72 -16.47
C ASP A 175 -1.11 -16.60 -15.39
N PRO A 176 0.23 -16.54 -15.22
CA PRO A 176 0.93 -17.30 -14.20
C PRO A 176 0.53 -16.91 -12.76
N ASP A 177 0.06 -15.66 -12.55
CA ASP A 177 -0.39 -15.20 -11.25
C ASP A 177 -1.73 -15.83 -10.84
N LEU A 178 -2.50 -16.40 -11.79
CA LEU A 178 -3.78 -17.04 -11.51
C LEU A 178 -3.62 -18.18 -10.48
N LYS A 179 -2.51 -18.91 -10.51
CA LYS A 179 -2.19 -19.96 -9.53
C LYS A 179 -2.05 -19.43 -8.10
N ARG A 180 -1.63 -18.19 -7.92
CA ARG A 180 -1.56 -17.54 -6.60
C ARG A 180 -2.95 -17.43 -5.95
N TYR A 181 -3.98 -17.28 -6.76
CA TYR A 181 -5.36 -17.16 -6.32
C TYR A 181 -6.11 -18.51 -6.31
N LEU A 182 -5.65 -19.48 -7.11
CA LEU A 182 -6.17 -20.84 -7.21
C LEU A 182 -5.06 -21.86 -6.94
N PRO A 183 -4.61 -21.99 -5.67
CA PRO A 183 -3.46 -22.84 -5.33
C PRO A 183 -3.71 -24.32 -5.61
N ASP A 184 -4.97 -24.77 -5.53
CA ASP A 184 -5.37 -26.16 -5.76
C ASP A 184 -5.47 -26.52 -7.26
N CYS A 185 -5.36 -25.55 -8.15
CA CYS A 185 -5.37 -25.80 -9.59
C CYS A 185 -3.96 -26.16 -10.10
N SER A 186 -3.86 -27.17 -10.96
CA SER A 186 -2.62 -27.44 -11.69
C SER A 186 -2.40 -26.41 -12.80
N GLN A 187 -1.15 -26.12 -13.14
CA GLN A 187 -0.83 -25.36 -14.34
C GLN A 187 -0.99 -26.27 -15.56
N GLY A 188 -1.79 -25.84 -16.54
CA GLY A 188 -1.98 -26.52 -17.82
C GLY A 188 -0.93 -26.10 -18.83
#